data_ca28e81bdbfabe3b17b9c48feb0e170d
#
_entry.id   ca28e81bdbfabe3b17b9c48feb0e170d
#
_cell.length_a   1.000
_cell.length_b   1.000
_cell.length_c   1.000
_cell.angle_alpha   90.00
_cell.angle_beta   90.00
_cell.angle_gamma   90.00
#
_symmetry.space_group_name_H-M   'P 1'
#
loop_
_entity.id
_entity.type
_entity.pdbx_description
1 polymer ?
#
loop_
_entity_poly.entity_id
_entity_poly.type
_entity_poly.pdbx_seq_one_letter_code
_entity_poly.pdbx_strand_id
1 'polypeptide(L)'
;MKFSLKIPIILMLFISSSAFSANEVLINAQQVNKQCLSKQWHKKNLLQLKEDKFTLQNKADKEALALQLLACLASPDAEIRDGVAFEALSYWLRNEHLSQAIHIKMFNYLTRVLESKVTDTFGVYQSFSILVLAEVVRVDRHSPFLTVDQRDYLVNVGTSFLTNIKDYRGFSAKTGWQHSIAHAADLMLQLALNPKVNKAQLDKILVALASQLTANDQHSYIQGESKRIAMAVIYVFLREQYSADDFNLWLIKVVDPAPFNQWQDVYQSEQGLIKLHNTQSFLYALYATIKPSKNKVLTEMSTYLEQVIKATK
;
A
#
# COMPACT_ATOMS: atom_id res chain seq x y z
N MET A 1 26.09 71.24 28.22
CA MET A 1 25.36 70.58 27.17
C MET A 1 25.22 69.09 27.56
N LYS A 2 24.02 68.65 27.97
CA LYS A 2 23.76 67.25 28.31
C LYS A 2 23.05 66.63 27.13
N PHE A 3 23.69 65.67 26.47
CA PHE A 3 23.06 64.86 25.41
C PHE A 3 22.34 63.68 26.06
N SER A 4 21.01 63.62 25.89
CA SER A 4 20.19 62.51 26.33
C SER A 4 20.04 61.53 25.15
N LEU A 5 20.58 60.34 25.28
CA LEU A 5 20.48 59.25 24.32
C LEU A 5 19.20 58.49 24.59
N LYS A 6 18.20 58.60 23.68
CA LYS A 6 16.96 57.81 23.70
C LYS A 6 17.22 56.52 22.94
N ILE A 7 17.19 55.40 23.70
CA ILE A 7 17.22 54.01 23.10
C ILE A 7 15.79 53.62 22.75
N PRO A 8 15.51 53.21 21.50
CA PRO A 8 14.19 52.68 21.14
C PRO A 8 14.04 51.25 21.68
N ILE A 9 12.96 51.04 22.45
CA ILE A 9 12.54 49.70 22.88
C ILE A 9 11.93 48.99 21.67
N ILE A 10 12.65 47.99 21.15
CA ILE A 10 12.09 47.07 20.13
C ILE A 10 11.22 46.03 20.86
N LEU A 11 9.92 46.17 20.70
CA LEU A 11 8.92 45.19 21.17
C LEU A 11 9.00 43.94 20.28
N MET A 12 9.70 42.90 20.73
CA MET A 12 9.64 41.59 20.10
C MET A 12 8.27 40.97 20.36
N LEU A 13 7.43 40.94 19.31
CA LEU A 13 6.22 40.14 19.25
C LEU A 13 6.64 38.66 19.16
N PHE A 14 6.57 37.95 20.28
CA PHE A 14 6.59 36.48 20.25
C PHE A 14 5.30 35.99 19.59
N ILE A 15 5.37 35.62 18.34
CA ILE A 15 4.34 34.81 17.68
C ILE A 15 4.49 33.40 18.28
N SER A 16 3.66 33.08 19.27
CA SER A 16 3.51 31.72 19.73
C SER A 16 2.83 30.94 18.60
N SER A 17 3.62 30.18 17.85
CA SER A 17 3.11 29.12 16.98
C SER A 17 2.46 28.06 17.89
N SER A 18 1.15 28.14 18.08
CA SER A 18 0.36 27.04 18.60
C SER A 18 0.50 25.89 17.60
N ALA A 19 1.38 24.94 17.91
CA ALA A 19 1.39 23.65 17.26
C ALA A 19 0.00 23.05 17.47
N PHE A 20 -0.81 22.98 16.41
CA PHE A 20 -1.99 22.14 16.39
C PHE A 20 -1.49 20.72 16.57
N SER A 21 -1.58 20.18 17.78
CA SER A 21 -1.52 18.76 18.03
C SER A 21 -2.73 18.17 17.29
N ALA A 22 -2.49 17.60 16.11
CA ALA A 22 -3.48 16.77 15.46
C ALA A 22 -3.79 15.64 16.46
N ASN A 23 -5.00 15.60 17.02
CA ASN A 23 -5.45 14.51 17.86
C ASN A 23 -5.37 13.23 17.03
N GLU A 24 -4.36 12.41 17.30
CA GLU A 24 -4.15 11.14 16.62
C GLU A 24 -5.36 10.26 16.90
N VAL A 25 -6.11 9.93 15.84
CA VAL A 25 -7.33 9.12 15.97
C VAL A 25 -6.93 7.70 16.30
N LEU A 26 -7.32 7.24 17.49
CA LEU A 26 -7.10 5.85 17.93
C LEU A 26 -8.30 4.99 17.51
N ILE A 27 -8.03 3.94 16.73
CA ILE A 27 -9.02 2.95 16.31
C ILE A 27 -8.70 1.59 16.94
N ASN A 28 -9.72 0.96 17.53
CA ASN A 28 -9.64 -0.42 18.00
C ASN A 28 -10.33 -1.35 16.99
N ALA A 29 -9.57 -2.21 16.33
CA ALA A 29 -10.06 -3.12 15.29
C ALA A 29 -11.13 -4.09 15.81
N GLN A 30 -11.01 -4.58 17.05
CA GLN A 30 -11.98 -5.47 17.66
C GLN A 30 -13.34 -4.78 17.91
N GLN A 31 -13.34 -3.47 18.21
CA GLN A 31 -14.57 -2.68 18.31
C GLN A 31 -15.22 -2.46 16.93
N VAL A 32 -14.39 -2.19 15.90
CA VAL A 32 -14.87 -2.06 14.52
C VAL A 32 -15.50 -3.38 14.06
N ASN A 33 -14.86 -4.52 14.33
CA ASN A 33 -15.38 -5.84 13.96
C ASN A 33 -16.77 -6.13 14.54
N LYS A 34 -17.15 -5.57 15.71
CA LYS A 34 -18.50 -5.71 16.25
C LYS A 34 -19.59 -5.14 15.36
N GLN A 35 -19.24 -4.23 14.45
CA GLN A 35 -20.14 -3.61 13.48
C GLN A 35 -20.24 -4.41 12.17
N CYS A 36 -19.41 -5.45 12.00
CA CYS A 36 -19.36 -6.29 10.81
C CYS A 36 -20.70 -7.03 10.59
N LEU A 37 -21.19 -7.69 11.63
CA LEU A 37 -22.40 -8.48 11.56
C LEU A 37 -23.61 -7.71 12.11
N SER A 38 -24.77 -7.94 11.52
CA SER A 38 -26.06 -7.36 11.94
C SER A 38 -27.14 -8.44 11.99
N LYS A 39 -28.35 -8.09 12.45
CA LYS A 39 -29.50 -9.01 12.43
C LYS A 39 -29.82 -9.52 11.02
N GLN A 40 -29.72 -8.65 10.03
CA GLN A 40 -29.94 -8.97 8.62
C GLN A 40 -28.75 -9.71 8.01
N TRP A 41 -27.53 -9.23 8.29
CA TRP A 41 -26.28 -9.72 7.70
C TRP A 41 -25.43 -10.45 8.76
N HIS A 42 -25.97 -11.56 9.32
CA HIS A 42 -25.19 -12.47 10.13
C HIS A 42 -24.37 -13.44 9.25
N LYS A 43 -23.43 -14.16 9.84
CA LYS A 43 -22.46 -15.00 9.10
C LYS A 43 -23.14 -15.91 8.05
N LYS A 44 -24.22 -16.62 8.40
CA LYS A 44 -24.92 -17.53 7.47
C LYS A 44 -25.45 -16.79 6.23
N ASN A 45 -26.05 -15.60 6.40
CA ASN A 45 -26.60 -14.83 5.27
C ASN A 45 -25.48 -14.26 4.39
N LEU A 46 -24.34 -13.87 4.99
CA LEU A 46 -23.17 -13.42 4.24
C LEU A 46 -22.54 -14.56 3.42
N LEU A 47 -22.48 -15.77 3.96
CA LEU A 47 -22.01 -16.94 3.21
C LEU A 47 -22.98 -17.31 2.10
N GLN A 48 -24.30 -17.23 2.33
CA GLN A 48 -25.30 -17.42 1.27
C GLN A 48 -25.14 -16.39 0.16
N LEU A 49 -24.88 -15.11 0.50
CA LEU A 49 -24.62 -14.07 -0.50
C LEU A 49 -23.41 -14.39 -1.38
N LYS A 50 -22.37 -15.03 -0.83
CA LYS A 50 -21.22 -15.50 -1.61
C LYS A 50 -21.63 -16.61 -2.57
N GLU A 51 -22.40 -17.62 -2.11
CA GLU A 51 -22.93 -18.67 -2.99
C GLU A 51 -23.81 -18.11 -4.11
N ASP A 52 -24.56 -17.03 -3.84
CA ASP A 52 -25.36 -16.27 -4.80
C ASP A 52 -24.53 -15.29 -5.64
N LYS A 53 -23.19 -15.44 -5.64
CA LYS A 53 -22.23 -14.63 -6.43
C LYS A 53 -22.39 -13.13 -6.17
N PHE A 54 -22.62 -12.76 -4.90
CA PHE A 54 -22.79 -11.39 -4.44
C PHE A 54 -23.91 -10.62 -5.14
N THR A 55 -24.97 -11.35 -5.58
CA THR A 55 -26.11 -10.79 -6.28
C THR A 55 -27.10 -10.19 -5.29
N LEU A 56 -27.34 -8.88 -5.37
CA LEU A 56 -28.40 -8.17 -4.66
C LEU A 56 -29.19 -7.32 -5.66
N GLN A 57 -30.52 -7.52 -5.71
CA GLN A 57 -31.40 -6.83 -6.66
C GLN A 57 -31.57 -5.36 -6.31
N ASN A 58 -31.70 -5.05 -5.02
CA ASN A 58 -31.86 -3.68 -4.56
C ASN A 58 -30.51 -2.97 -4.48
N LYS A 59 -30.37 -1.88 -5.23
CA LYS A 59 -29.13 -1.08 -5.25
C LYS A 59 -28.83 -0.42 -3.90
N ALA A 60 -29.86 0.09 -3.22
CA ALA A 60 -29.67 0.74 -1.93
C ALA A 60 -29.18 -0.25 -0.85
N ASP A 61 -29.72 -1.47 -0.83
CA ASP A 61 -29.28 -2.53 0.09
C ASP A 61 -27.86 -2.95 -0.21
N LYS A 62 -27.48 -3.05 -1.49
CA LYS A 62 -26.12 -3.36 -1.93
C LYS A 62 -25.13 -2.28 -1.46
N GLU A 63 -25.45 -1.01 -1.67
CA GLU A 63 -24.61 0.12 -1.25
C GLU A 63 -24.49 0.22 0.27
N ALA A 64 -25.58 -0.02 1.01
CA ALA A 64 -25.57 -0.06 2.47
C ALA A 64 -24.68 -1.22 2.99
N LEU A 65 -24.84 -2.41 2.40
CA LEU A 65 -24.00 -3.55 2.75
C LEU A 65 -22.52 -3.32 2.40
N ALA A 66 -22.20 -2.70 1.24
CA ALA A 66 -20.83 -2.39 0.88
C ALA A 66 -20.14 -1.52 1.95
N LEU A 67 -20.82 -0.54 2.52
CA LEU A 67 -20.27 0.27 3.62
C LEU A 67 -20.16 -0.52 4.92
N GLN A 68 -21.12 -1.40 5.24
CA GLN A 68 -21.06 -2.28 6.42
C GLN A 68 -19.88 -3.25 6.33
N LEU A 69 -19.61 -3.83 5.15
CA LEU A 69 -18.52 -4.79 4.95
C LEU A 69 -17.13 -4.18 5.17
N LEU A 70 -16.97 -2.85 5.14
CA LEU A 70 -15.71 -2.21 5.54
C LEU A 70 -15.33 -2.51 7.00
N ALA A 71 -16.31 -2.68 7.89
CA ALA A 71 -16.04 -3.11 9.27
C ALA A 71 -15.62 -4.59 9.35
N CYS A 72 -16.03 -5.40 8.38
CA CYS A 72 -15.64 -6.81 8.32
C CYS A 72 -14.17 -7.02 7.92
N LEU A 73 -13.50 -6.00 7.38
CA LEU A 73 -12.06 -6.04 7.12
C LEU A 73 -11.23 -6.19 8.41
N ALA A 74 -11.82 -5.86 9.57
CA ALA A 74 -11.22 -6.08 10.90
C ALA A 74 -11.49 -7.47 11.48
N SER A 75 -12.20 -8.35 10.76
CA SER A 75 -12.58 -9.67 11.27
C SER A 75 -11.37 -10.61 11.36
N PRO A 76 -11.15 -11.30 12.49
CA PRO A 76 -10.19 -12.39 12.57
C PRO A 76 -10.64 -13.65 11.81
N ASP A 77 -11.92 -13.75 11.48
CA ASP A 77 -12.49 -14.83 10.69
C ASP A 77 -12.19 -14.59 9.20
N ALA A 78 -11.24 -15.37 8.67
CA ALA A 78 -10.82 -15.25 7.27
C ALA A 78 -11.95 -15.53 6.28
N GLU A 79 -12.90 -16.41 6.61
CA GLU A 79 -14.04 -16.70 5.74
C GLU A 79 -14.93 -15.46 5.54
N ILE A 80 -15.11 -14.66 6.61
CA ILE A 80 -15.86 -13.39 6.55
C ILE A 80 -15.03 -12.28 5.92
N ARG A 81 -13.76 -12.11 6.35
CA ARG A 81 -12.90 -11.03 5.89
C ARG A 81 -12.49 -11.19 4.43
N ASP A 82 -11.85 -12.35 4.11
CA ASP A 82 -11.30 -12.63 2.78
C ASP A 82 -12.43 -13.10 1.86
N GLY A 83 -13.12 -14.16 2.28
CA GLY A 83 -14.08 -14.88 1.44
C GLY A 83 -15.42 -14.17 1.21
N VAL A 84 -15.80 -13.21 2.03
CA VAL A 84 -17.02 -12.42 1.84
C VAL A 84 -16.71 -10.95 1.65
N ALA A 85 -16.13 -10.27 2.65
CA ALA A 85 -16.03 -8.81 2.60
C ALA A 85 -15.14 -8.34 1.42
N PHE A 86 -13.92 -8.86 1.33
CA PHE A 86 -13.02 -8.48 0.23
C PHE A 86 -13.56 -8.92 -1.13
N GLU A 87 -14.02 -10.17 -1.26
CA GLU A 87 -14.54 -10.67 -2.54
C GLU A 87 -15.78 -9.89 -3.01
N ALA A 88 -16.75 -9.59 -2.12
CA ALA A 88 -17.94 -8.82 -2.48
C ALA A 88 -17.59 -7.38 -2.90
N LEU A 89 -16.75 -6.70 -2.11
CA LEU A 89 -16.34 -5.33 -2.40
C LEU A 89 -15.56 -5.26 -3.72
N SER A 90 -14.62 -6.18 -3.95
CA SER A 90 -13.87 -6.26 -5.20
C SER A 90 -14.78 -6.54 -6.39
N TYR A 91 -15.71 -7.48 -6.25
CA TYR A 91 -16.66 -7.82 -7.30
C TYR A 91 -17.54 -6.62 -7.68
N TRP A 92 -18.11 -5.93 -6.69
CA TRP A 92 -18.97 -4.77 -6.96
C TRP A 92 -18.22 -3.58 -7.52
N LEU A 93 -17.00 -3.31 -7.06
CA LEU A 93 -16.15 -2.24 -7.58
C LEU A 93 -15.70 -2.52 -9.03
N ARG A 94 -15.31 -3.76 -9.34
CA ARG A 94 -14.83 -4.14 -10.68
C ARG A 94 -15.93 -4.19 -11.73
N ASN A 95 -17.18 -4.41 -11.33
CA ASN A 95 -18.33 -4.50 -12.22
C ASN A 95 -19.24 -3.26 -12.17
N GLU A 96 -18.77 -2.14 -11.61
CA GLU A 96 -19.47 -0.85 -11.57
C GLU A 96 -20.85 -0.91 -10.88
N HIS A 97 -21.00 -1.79 -9.90
CA HIS A 97 -22.26 -2.00 -9.19
C HIS A 97 -22.55 -0.96 -8.09
N LEU A 98 -21.57 -0.10 -7.77
CA LEU A 98 -21.67 0.92 -6.74
C LEU A 98 -21.66 2.32 -7.36
N SER A 99 -22.34 3.27 -6.72
CA SER A 99 -22.33 4.66 -7.19
C SER A 99 -21.03 5.39 -6.81
N GLN A 100 -20.74 6.48 -7.53
CA GLN A 100 -19.61 7.36 -7.21
C GLN A 100 -19.66 7.88 -5.76
N ALA A 101 -20.87 8.17 -5.24
CA ALA A 101 -21.03 8.60 -3.86
C ALA A 101 -20.53 7.54 -2.86
N ILE A 102 -20.70 6.25 -3.16
CA ILE A 102 -20.16 5.16 -2.34
C ILE A 102 -18.64 5.05 -2.50
N HIS A 103 -18.11 5.21 -3.73
CA HIS A 103 -16.66 5.22 -3.95
C HIS A 103 -15.96 6.30 -3.11
N ILE A 104 -16.53 7.52 -3.05
CA ILE A 104 -16.01 8.62 -2.23
C ILE A 104 -16.09 8.29 -0.74
N LYS A 105 -17.21 7.71 -0.27
CA LYS A 105 -17.34 7.28 1.14
C LYS A 105 -16.32 6.20 1.50
N MET A 106 -16.12 5.21 0.64
CA MET A 106 -15.12 4.16 0.83
C MET A 106 -13.70 4.75 0.85
N PHE A 107 -13.38 5.63 -0.09
CA PHE A 107 -12.09 6.34 -0.14
C PHE A 107 -11.81 7.06 1.18
N ASN A 108 -12.73 7.91 1.65
CA ASN A 108 -12.57 8.67 2.89
C ASN A 108 -12.45 7.77 4.13
N TYR A 109 -13.22 6.69 4.18
CA TYR A 109 -13.17 5.73 5.28
C TYR A 109 -11.81 5.00 5.32
N LEU A 110 -11.39 4.46 4.18
CA LEU A 110 -10.19 3.62 4.09
C LEU A 110 -8.90 4.44 4.31
N THR A 111 -8.81 5.64 3.73
CA THR A 111 -7.66 6.53 3.96
C THR A 111 -7.56 6.93 5.43
N ARG A 112 -8.68 7.24 6.08
CA ARG A 112 -8.70 7.52 7.52
C ARG A 112 -8.22 6.33 8.36
N VAL A 113 -8.58 5.10 8.00
CA VAL A 113 -8.07 3.89 8.69
C VAL A 113 -6.56 3.79 8.57
N LEU A 114 -6.00 4.07 7.38
CA LEU A 114 -4.56 3.99 7.15
C LEU A 114 -3.75 5.05 7.91
N GLU A 115 -4.30 6.24 8.12
CA GLU A 115 -3.66 7.33 8.87
C GLU A 115 -3.83 7.20 10.39
N SER A 116 -4.80 6.40 10.83
CA SER A 116 -5.10 6.26 12.25
C SER A 116 -4.10 5.33 12.94
N LYS A 117 -3.86 5.58 14.23
CA LYS A 117 -3.21 4.60 15.08
C LYS A 117 -4.20 3.46 15.37
N VAL A 118 -3.97 2.29 14.80
CA VAL A 118 -4.85 1.13 14.94
C VAL A 118 -4.26 0.15 15.94
N THR A 119 -5.03 -0.22 16.97
CA THR A 119 -4.75 -1.40 17.79
C THR A 119 -5.45 -2.59 17.18
N ASP A 120 -4.66 -3.56 16.68
CA ASP A 120 -5.14 -4.77 16.02
C ASP A 120 -4.26 -5.97 16.38
N THR A 121 -4.74 -6.83 17.26
CA THR A 121 -4.03 -8.04 17.68
C THR A 121 -3.76 -8.98 16.50
N PHE A 122 -4.62 -8.97 15.49
CA PHE A 122 -4.53 -9.87 14.35
C PHE A 122 -3.74 -9.27 13.18
N GLY A 123 -3.55 -7.95 13.14
CA GLY A 123 -2.82 -7.24 12.08
C GLY A 123 -3.50 -7.29 10.72
N VAL A 124 -4.83 -7.40 10.68
CA VAL A 124 -5.58 -7.59 9.44
C VAL A 124 -6.30 -6.33 8.96
N TYR A 125 -6.69 -5.44 9.88
CA TYR A 125 -7.61 -4.36 9.54
C TYR A 125 -7.02 -3.33 8.57
N GLN A 126 -5.84 -2.76 8.87
CA GLN A 126 -5.20 -1.83 7.94
C GLN A 126 -4.72 -2.53 6.68
N SER A 127 -4.25 -3.78 6.80
CA SER A 127 -3.82 -4.60 5.67
C SER A 127 -4.95 -4.84 4.65
N PHE A 128 -6.14 -5.21 5.10
CA PHE A 128 -7.29 -5.38 4.20
C PHE A 128 -7.92 -4.05 3.78
N SER A 129 -7.80 -3.01 4.61
CA SER A 129 -8.22 -1.66 4.23
C SER A 129 -7.43 -1.13 3.04
N ILE A 130 -6.10 -1.29 3.01
CA ILE A 130 -5.29 -0.86 1.88
C ILE A 130 -5.55 -1.72 0.63
N LEU A 131 -5.85 -3.01 0.79
CA LEU A 131 -6.20 -3.89 -0.31
C LEU A 131 -7.53 -3.46 -0.98
N VAL A 132 -8.56 -3.14 -0.19
CA VAL A 132 -9.82 -2.61 -0.72
C VAL A 132 -9.63 -1.22 -1.31
N LEU A 133 -8.77 -0.38 -0.71
CA LEU A 133 -8.44 0.92 -1.28
C LEU A 133 -7.79 0.79 -2.66
N ALA A 134 -6.97 -0.24 -2.90
CA ALA A 134 -6.43 -0.52 -4.24
C ALA A 134 -7.55 -0.77 -5.27
N GLU A 135 -8.64 -1.46 -4.91
CA GLU A 135 -9.80 -1.64 -5.78
C GLU A 135 -10.56 -0.32 -6.03
N VAL A 136 -10.69 0.53 -5.02
CA VAL A 136 -11.29 1.88 -5.18
C VAL A 136 -10.44 2.72 -6.15
N VAL A 137 -9.11 2.67 -6.03
CA VAL A 137 -8.18 3.36 -6.94
C VAL A 137 -8.22 2.78 -8.35
N ARG A 138 -8.45 1.47 -8.47
CA ARG A 138 -8.69 0.83 -9.77
C ARG A 138 -9.93 1.41 -10.45
N VAL A 139 -11.01 1.71 -9.71
CA VAL A 139 -12.18 2.41 -10.25
C VAL A 139 -11.80 3.81 -10.73
N ASP A 140 -11.10 4.62 -9.91
CA ASP A 140 -10.65 5.97 -10.32
C ASP A 140 -9.75 5.95 -11.57
N ARG A 141 -8.97 4.90 -11.76
CA ARG A 141 -8.14 4.72 -12.95
C ARG A 141 -8.97 4.53 -14.23
N HIS A 142 -10.07 3.80 -14.17
CA HIS A 142 -10.96 3.52 -15.32
C HIS A 142 -12.03 4.62 -15.52
N SER A 143 -12.60 5.10 -14.43
CA SER A 143 -13.64 6.13 -14.39
C SER A 143 -13.25 7.18 -13.35
N PRO A 144 -12.45 8.20 -13.72
CA PRO A 144 -11.89 9.17 -12.78
C PRO A 144 -12.98 9.90 -11.98
N PHE A 145 -12.90 9.83 -10.65
CA PHE A 145 -13.83 10.50 -9.74
C PHE A 145 -13.12 11.28 -8.62
N LEU A 146 -11.84 10.99 -8.35
CA LEU A 146 -11.05 11.75 -7.39
C LEU A 146 -10.56 13.06 -8.00
N THR A 147 -10.47 14.12 -7.19
CA THR A 147 -9.81 15.37 -7.58
C THR A 147 -8.29 15.19 -7.60
N VAL A 148 -7.58 16.21 -8.13
CA VAL A 148 -6.11 16.24 -8.09
C VAL A 148 -5.61 16.19 -6.65
N ASP A 149 -6.15 17.01 -5.76
CA ASP A 149 -5.76 17.07 -4.35
C ASP A 149 -6.04 15.75 -3.62
N GLN A 150 -7.15 15.08 -3.93
CA GLN A 150 -7.47 13.77 -3.37
C GLN A 150 -6.50 12.69 -3.84
N ARG A 151 -6.01 12.75 -5.09
CA ARG A 151 -4.96 11.82 -5.56
C ARG A 151 -3.61 12.10 -4.91
N ASP A 152 -3.24 13.37 -4.76
CA ASP A 152 -2.02 13.76 -4.03
C ASP A 152 -2.06 13.26 -2.59
N TYR A 153 -3.16 13.48 -1.90
CA TYR A 153 -3.40 12.98 -0.56
C TYR A 153 -3.30 11.44 -0.50
N LEU A 154 -3.96 10.75 -1.44
CA LEU A 154 -3.92 9.28 -1.54
C LEU A 154 -2.51 8.73 -1.72
N VAL A 155 -1.71 9.34 -2.62
CA VAL A 155 -0.30 8.94 -2.82
C VAL A 155 0.49 9.12 -1.53
N ASN A 156 0.31 10.25 -0.83
CA ASN A 156 0.99 10.50 0.43
C ASN A 156 0.59 9.49 1.52
N VAL A 157 -0.71 9.22 1.69
CA VAL A 157 -1.21 8.23 2.66
C VAL A 157 -0.70 6.82 2.34
N GLY A 158 -0.83 6.39 1.08
CA GLY A 158 -0.42 5.05 0.66
C GLY A 158 1.10 4.82 0.78
N THR A 159 1.92 5.80 0.35
CA THR A 159 3.38 5.70 0.46
C THR A 159 3.85 5.77 1.90
N SER A 160 3.25 6.63 2.72
CA SER A 160 3.51 6.70 4.17
C SER A 160 3.17 5.38 4.85
N PHE A 161 2.00 4.81 4.56
CA PHE A 161 1.60 3.52 5.11
C PHE A 161 2.63 2.44 4.76
N LEU A 162 2.96 2.26 3.47
CA LEU A 162 3.94 1.27 3.03
C LEU A 162 5.29 1.43 3.73
N THR A 163 5.83 2.65 3.79
CA THR A 163 7.14 2.93 4.41
C THR A 163 7.15 2.61 5.90
N ASN A 164 6.02 2.76 6.60
CA ASN A 164 5.92 2.58 8.04
C ASN A 164 5.46 1.18 8.47
N ILE A 165 5.25 0.24 7.54
CA ILE A 165 4.89 -1.15 7.89
C ILE A 165 5.99 -1.75 8.77
N LYS A 166 5.55 -2.36 9.90
CA LYS A 166 6.40 -3.12 10.84
C LYS A 166 5.88 -4.54 11.04
N ASP A 167 4.62 -4.81 10.68
CA ASP A 167 4.04 -6.14 10.73
C ASP A 167 4.24 -6.82 9.37
N TYR A 168 5.24 -7.68 9.29
CA TYR A 168 5.60 -8.40 8.06
C TYR A 168 4.94 -9.76 7.92
N ARG A 169 4.02 -10.13 8.83
CA ARG A 169 3.32 -11.41 8.74
C ARG A 169 2.58 -11.54 7.42
N GLY A 170 2.76 -12.66 6.74
CA GLY A 170 2.08 -12.97 5.48
C GLY A 170 0.84 -13.83 5.71
N PHE A 171 1.01 -15.09 6.13
CA PHE A 171 -0.09 -16.04 6.37
C PHE A 171 0.05 -16.73 7.72
N SER A 172 -1.06 -16.91 8.41
CA SER A 172 -1.11 -17.76 9.60
C SER A 172 -2.27 -18.76 9.50
N ALA A 173 -2.09 -19.98 10.05
CA ALA A 173 -3.14 -20.99 10.09
C ALA A 173 -4.36 -20.55 10.93
N LYS A 174 -4.18 -19.61 11.86
CA LYS A 174 -5.22 -19.12 12.76
C LYS A 174 -6.11 -18.04 12.14
N THR A 175 -5.52 -17.10 11.41
CA THR A 175 -6.22 -15.89 10.93
C THR A 175 -6.19 -15.73 9.42
N GLY A 176 -5.58 -16.65 8.68
CA GLY A 176 -5.42 -16.53 7.24
C GLY A 176 -4.38 -15.48 6.86
N TRP A 177 -4.64 -14.75 5.79
CA TRP A 177 -3.75 -13.71 5.27
C TRP A 177 -3.74 -12.45 6.14
N GLN A 178 -2.55 -11.90 6.36
CA GLN A 178 -2.30 -10.57 6.91
C GLN A 178 -1.68 -9.67 5.83
N HIS A 179 -0.54 -10.02 5.29
CA HIS A 179 0.05 -9.66 4.00
C HIS A 179 0.17 -8.15 3.70
N SER A 180 0.45 -7.32 4.73
CA SER A 180 0.46 -5.84 4.61
C SER A 180 1.36 -5.33 3.48
N ILE A 181 2.55 -5.90 3.30
CA ILE A 181 3.49 -5.50 2.24
C ILE A 181 2.89 -5.76 0.85
N ALA A 182 2.33 -6.94 0.63
CA ALA A 182 1.77 -7.28 -0.68
C ALA A 182 0.54 -6.42 -1.01
N HIS A 183 -0.36 -6.21 -0.03
CA HIS A 183 -1.55 -5.40 -0.22
C HIS A 183 -1.21 -3.91 -0.45
N ALA A 184 -0.18 -3.38 0.24
CA ALA A 184 0.30 -2.03 -0.01
C ALA A 184 0.95 -1.91 -1.41
N ALA A 185 1.72 -2.92 -1.83
CA ALA A 185 2.27 -2.96 -3.19
C ALA A 185 1.17 -3.03 -4.26
N ASP A 186 0.03 -3.67 -4.00
CA ASP A 186 -1.12 -3.66 -4.91
C ASP A 186 -1.72 -2.26 -5.06
N LEU A 187 -1.80 -1.46 -3.98
CA LEU A 187 -2.18 -0.05 -4.08
C LEU A 187 -1.17 0.74 -4.92
N MET A 188 0.14 0.56 -4.68
CA MET A 188 1.19 1.23 -5.47
C MET A 188 1.09 0.86 -6.96
N LEU A 189 0.78 -0.39 -7.27
CA LEU A 189 0.53 -0.85 -8.64
C LEU A 189 -0.65 -0.11 -9.29
N GLN A 190 -1.79 0.03 -8.59
CA GLN A 190 -2.95 0.74 -9.14
C GLN A 190 -2.67 2.23 -9.36
N LEU A 191 -1.89 2.85 -8.46
CA LEU A 191 -1.42 4.23 -8.63
C LEU A 191 -0.45 4.36 -9.81
N ALA A 192 0.52 3.45 -9.96
CA ALA A 192 1.45 3.44 -11.09
C ALA A 192 0.72 3.29 -12.45
N LEU A 193 -0.34 2.51 -12.48
CA LEU A 193 -1.19 2.32 -13.66
C LEU A 193 -2.10 3.52 -13.96
N ASN A 194 -2.35 4.44 -13.01
CA ASN A 194 -3.28 5.54 -13.20
C ASN A 194 -2.62 6.69 -13.99
N PRO A 195 -3.11 7.03 -15.20
CA PRO A 195 -2.51 8.08 -16.04
C PRO A 195 -2.58 9.48 -15.40
N LYS A 196 -3.43 9.69 -14.40
CA LYS A 196 -3.54 10.94 -13.66
C LYS A 196 -2.47 11.10 -12.57
N VAL A 197 -1.71 10.05 -12.26
CA VAL A 197 -0.56 10.10 -11.35
C VAL A 197 0.65 10.63 -12.12
N ASN A 198 1.25 11.73 -11.64
CA ASN A 198 2.36 12.41 -12.30
C ASN A 198 3.75 11.85 -11.86
N LYS A 199 4.81 12.33 -12.52
CA LYS A 199 6.19 11.84 -12.24
C LYS A 199 6.61 12.03 -10.79
N ALA A 200 6.34 13.17 -10.17
CA ALA A 200 6.73 13.42 -8.78
C ALA A 200 6.03 12.45 -7.80
N GLN A 201 4.77 12.09 -8.10
CA GLN A 201 4.04 11.07 -7.35
C GLN A 201 4.60 9.67 -7.59
N LEU A 202 4.98 9.34 -8.84
CA LEU A 202 5.63 8.07 -9.17
C LEU A 202 7.01 7.93 -8.49
N ASP A 203 7.79 9.01 -8.42
CA ASP A 203 9.06 9.03 -7.70
C ASP A 203 8.86 8.73 -6.20
N LYS A 204 7.82 9.29 -5.55
CA LYS A 204 7.44 8.93 -4.16
C LYS A 204 7.10 7.44 -4.02
N ILE A 205 6.36 6.89 -4.97
CA ILE A 205 6.00 5.46 -5.00
C ILE A 205 7.26 4.59 -5.09
N LEU A 206 8.23 4.94 -5.96
CA LEU A 206 9.50 4.21 -6.06
C LEU A 206 10.29 4.24 -4.76
N VAL A 207 10.33 5.39 -4.06
CA VAL A 207 11.00 5.51 -2.75
C VAL A 207 10.33 4.61 -1.71
N ALA A 208 9.00 4.62 -1.65
CA ALA A 208 8.26 3.77 -0.71
C ALA A 208 8.44 2.27 -1.00
N LEU A 209 8.38 1.85 -2.27
CA LEU A 209 8.65 0.47 -2.67
C LEU A 209 10.07 0.05 -2.33
N ALA A 210 11.06 0.91 -2.59
CA ALA A 210 12.46 0.65 -2.29
C ALA A 210 12.69 0.42 -0.78
N SER A 211 11.99 1.15 0.09
CA SER A 211 12.12 1.01 1.55
C SER A 211 11.68 -0.35 2.09
N GLN A 212 10.93 -1.12 1.30
CA GLN A 212 10.37 -2.40 1.68
C GLN A 212 10.82 -3.56 0.75
N LEU A 213 11.93 -3.40 0.04
CA LEU A 213 12.51 -4.52 -0.73
C LEU A 213 12.98 -5.65 0.20
N THR A 214 13.42 -5.28 1.40
CA THR A 214 13.78 -6.21 2.46
C THR A 214 13.09 -5.78 3.76
N ALA A 215 12.60 -6.74 4.53
CA ALA A 215 12.01 -6.46 5.84
C ALA A 215 13.05 -5.91 6.82
N ASN A 216 12.63 -4.99 7.69
CA ASN A 216 13.51 -4.36 8.67
C ASN A 216 13.69 -5.21 9.95
N ASP A 217 12.91 -6.29 10.12
CA ASP A 217 12.87 -7.16 11.31
C ASP A 217 13.43 -8.56 11.04
N GLN A 218 14.24 -8.71 10.00
CA GLN A 218 14.81 -9.99 9.58
C GLN A 218 13.76 -11.01 9.09
N HIS A 219 12.62 -10.54 8.59
CA HIS A 219 11.58 -11.40 8.04
C HIS A 219 11.89 -11.80 6.58
N SER A 220 11.80 -13.11 6.27
CA SER A 220 11.93 -13.61 4.91
C SER A 220 10.60 -13.49 4.14
N TYR A 221 10.62 -12.85 2.99
CA TYR A 221 9.48 -12.75 2.09
C TYR A 221 9.28 -14.06 1.33
N ILE A 222 8.35 -14.88 1.78
CA ILE A 222 8.09 -16.23 1.21
C ILE A 222 6.65 -16.39 0.69
N GLN A 223 5.78 -15.40 0.89
CA GLN A 223 4.38 -15.45 0.46
C GLN A 223 4.10 -14.61 -0.81
N GLY A 224 5.13 -14.18 -1.54
CA GLY A 224 4.98 -13.47 -2.81
C GLY A 224 5.05 -11.95 -2.72
N GLU A 225 5.49 -11.39 -1.59
CA GLU A 225 5.69 -9.96 -1.36
C GLU A 225 6.61 -9.35 -2.41
N SER A 226 7.78 -9.97 -2.63
CA SER A 226 8.77 -9.53 -3.62
C SER A 226 8.18 -9.43 -5.03
N LYS A 227 7.30 -10.34 -5.42
CA LYS A 227 6.61 -10.29 -6.72
C LYS A 227 5.64 -9.13 -6.81
N ARG A 228 4.89 -8.82 -5.74
CA ARG A 228 3.96 -7.68 -5.72
C ARG A 228 4.71 -6.36 -5.82
N ILE A 229 5.81 -6.21 -5.08
CA ILE A 229 6.71 -5.05 -5.19
C ILE A 229 7.26 -4.93 -6.61
N ALA A 230 7.80 -6.02 -7.18
CA ALA A 230 8.36 -6.04 -8.53
C ALA A 230 7.34 -5.60 -9.60
N MET A 231 6.09 -6.04 -9.50
CA MET A 231 5.04 -5.63 -10.42
C MET A 231 4.77 -4.13 -10.36
N ALA A 232 4.67 -3.54 -9.16
CA ALA A 232 4.48 -2.11 -9.00
C ALA A 232 5.65 -1.31 -9.61
N VAL A 233 6.90 -1.73 -9.36
CA VAL A 233 8.11 -1.13 -9.94
C VAL A 233 8.09 -1.17 -11.47
N ILE A 234 7.79 -2.33 -12.07
CA ILE A 234 7.71 -2.48 -13.53
C ILE A 234 6.73 -1.47 -14.13
N TYR A 235 5.54 -1.33 -13.53
CA TYR A 235 4.53 -0.42 -14.08
C TYR A 235 4.84 1.06 -13.83
N VAL A 236 5.66 1.41 -12.85
CA VAL A 236 6.22 2.77 -12.76
C VAL A 236 7.17 3.02 -13.93
N PHE A 237 8.12 2.12 -14.20
CA PHE A 237 9.11 2.30 -15.27
C PHE A 237 8.54 2.12 -16.69
N LEU A 238 7.37 1.53 -16.83
CA LEU A 238 6.62 1.51 -18.10
C LEU A 238 5.93 2.84 -18.43
N ARG A 239 5.94 3.82 -17.51
CA ARG A 239 5.45 5.16 -17.81
C ARG A 239 6.46 5.87 -18.72
N GLU A 240 5.98 6.56 -19.74
CA GLU A 240 6.79 7.29 -20.73
C GLU A 240 7.73 8.36 -20.15
N GLN A 241 7.65 8.57 -18.84
CA GLN A 241 8.44 9.55 -18.07
C GLN A 241 9.78 9.00 -17.58
N TYR A 242 10.08 7.73 -17.86
CA TYR A 242 11.30 7.03 -17.45
C TYR A 242 11.95 6.33 -18.63
N SER A 243 13.28 6.32 -18.62
CA SER A 243 14.12 5.54 -19.53
C SER A 243 14.62 4.25 -18.88
N ALA A 244 15.22 3.37 -19.67
CA ALA A 244 15.91 2.19 -19.14
C ALA A 244 17.13 2.56 -18.28
N ASP A 245 17.78 3.70 -18.56
CA ASP A 245 18.87 4.21 -17.73
C ASP A 245 18.38 4.69 -16.36
N ASP A 246 17.21 5.32 -16.28
CA ASP A 246 16.59 5.68 -15.01
C ASP A 246 16.32 4.43 -14.16
N PHE A 247 15.84 3.33 -14.78
CA PHE A 247 15.68 2.05 -14.11
C PHE A 247 17.01 1.51 -13.59
N ASN A 248 18.07 1.54 -14.41
CA ASN A 248 19.40 1.08 -14.01
C ASN A 248 19.93 1.85 -12.81
N LEU A 249 19.88 3.19 -12.85
CA LEU A 249 20.31 4.05 -11.76
C LEU A 249 19.53 3.77 -10.46
N TRP A 250 18.22 3.62 -10.59
CA TRP A 250 17.38 3.25 -9.44
C TRP A 250 17.74 1.86 -8.90
N LEU A 251 17.88 0.86 -9.78
CA LEU A 251 18.16 -0.53 -9.40
C LEU A 251 19.50 -0.65 -8.66
N ILE A 252 20.57 -0.03 -9.16
CA ILE A 252 21.89 -0.01 -8.50
C ILE A 252 21.79 0.63 -7.11
N LYS A 253 21.03 1.71 -6.98
CA LYS A 253 20.84 2.41 -5.71
C LYS A 253 20.09 1.58 -4.66
N VAL A 254 19.09 0.78 -5.07
CA VAL A 254 18.22 0.07 -4.12
C VAL A 254 18.71 -1.36 -3.84
N VAL A 255 19.52 -1.93 -4.73
CA VAL A 255 20.16 -3.24 -4.56
C VAL A 255 21.55 -3.04 -3.93
N ASP A 256 21.54 -2.61 -2.68
CA ASP A 256 22.71 -2.27 -1.87
C ASP A 256 22.90 -3.33 -0.77
N PRO A 257 24.11 -3.87 -0.54
CA PRO A 257 24.37 -4.81 0.54
C PRO A 257 24.23 -4.20 1.94
N ALA A 258 24.23 -2.88 2.11
CA ALA A 258 24.15 -2.25 3.44
C ALA A 258 23.10 -2.90 4.38
N PRO A 259 23.42 -3.12 5.67
CA PRO A 259 24.55 -2.61 6.43
C PRO A 259 25.87 -3.38 6.25
N PHE A 260 25.95 -4.38 5.38
CA PHE A 260 27.16 -5.09 5.03
C PHE A 260 28.00 -4.26 4.03
N ASN A 261 29.34 -4.45 4.02
CA ASN A 261 30.20 -3.71 3.10
C ASN A 261 30.08 -4.20 1.65
N GLN A 262 29.84 -5.51 1.47
CA GLN A 262 29.72 -6.16 0.17
C GLN A 262 28.81 -7.40 0.26
N TRP A 263 28.35 -7.90 -0.87
CA TRP A 263 27.43 -9.05 -0.90
C TRP A 263 28.05 -10.35 -0.34
N GLN A 264 29.36 -10.51 -0.36
CA GLN A 264 30.05 -11.68 0.24
C GLN A 264 29.93 -11.71 1.75
N ASP A 265 29.77 -10.56 2.41
CA ASP A 265 29.70 -10.49 3.87
C ASP A 265 28.33 -10.98 4.41
N VAL A 266 27.28 -10.99 3.57
CA VAL A 266 25.95 -11.43 3.96
C VAL A 266 25.88 -12.89 4.39
N TYR A 267 26.82 -13.73 3.91
CA TYR A 267 26.89 -15.15 4.26
C TYR A 267 27.37 -15.42 5.70
N GLN A 268 27.77 -14.38 6.43
CA GLN A 268 28.31 -14.51 7.79
C GLN A 268 27.22 -14.43 8.87
N SER A 269 25.95 -14.16 8.51
CA SER A 269 24.86 -14.02 9.48
C SER A 269 23.51 -14.41 8.89
N GLU A 270 22.58 -14.83 9.75
CA GLU A 270 21.18 -15.09 9.38
C GLU A 270 20.52 -13.82 8.80
N GLN A 271 20.77 -12.66 9.41
CA GLN A 271 20.29 -11.37 8.89
C GLN A 271 20.78 -11.11 7.47
N GLY A 272 22.03 -11.38 7.18
CA GLY A 272 22.61 -11.26 5.84
C GLY A 272 21.93 -12.19 4.84
N LEU A 273 21.73 -13.45 5.21
CA LEU A 273 21.07 -14.45 4.37
C LEU A 273 19.61 -14.07 4.07
N ILE A 274 18.89 -13.54 5.05
CA ILE A 274 17.51 -13.03 4.85
C ILE A 274 17.51 -11.84 3.90
N LYS A 275 18.42 -10.89 4.07
CA LYS A 275 18.59 -9.76 3.14
C LYS A 275 18.87 -10.24 1.72
N LEU A 276 19.81 -11.16 1.56
CA LEU A 276 20.13 -11.76 0.26
C LEU A 276 18.92 -12.44 -0.37
N HIS A 277 18.21 -13.27 0.41
CA HIS A 277 16.98 -13.95 -0.03
C HIS A 277 15.92 -12.96 -0.54
N ASN A 278 15.59 -11.93 0.24
CA ASN A 278 14.58 -10.96 -0.13
C ASN A 278 14.98 -10.17 -1.38
N THR A 279 16.25 -9.74 -1.46
CA THR A 279 16.80 -9.02 -2.62
C THR A 279 16.77 -9.90 -3.87
N GLN A 280 17.25 -11.15 -3.79
CA GLN A 280 17.23 -12.07 -4.92
C GLN A 280 15.82 -12.42 -5.36
N SER A 281 14.89 -12.64 -4.41
CA SER A 281 13.49 -12.90 -4.71
C SER A 281 12.85 -11.76 -5.49
N PHE A 282 13.17 -10.51 -5.14
CA PHE A 282 12.73 -9.32 -5.87
C PHE A 282 13.35 -9.27 -7.28
N LEU A 283 14.66 -9.44 -7.40
CA LEU A 283 15.37 -9.43 -8.69
C LEU A 283 14.87 -10.53 -9.63
N TYR A 284 14.64 -11.74 -9.12
CA TYR A 284 14.12 -12.86 -9.91
C TYR A 284 12.65 -12.63 -10.31
N ALA A 285 11.84 -11.99 -9.47
CA ALA A 285 10.48 -11.61 -9.83
C ALA A 285 10.45 -10.57 -10.96
N LEU A 286 11.35 -9.57 -10.92
CA LEU A 286 11.56 -8.65 -12.04
C LEU A 286 11.98 -9.41 -13.30
N TYR A 287 12.99 -10.26 -13.19
CA TYR A 287 13.56 -10.99 -14.32
C TYR A 287 12.53 -11.90 -14.99
N ALA A 288 11.80 -12.69 -14.20
CA ALA A 288 10.76 -13.60 -14.72
C ALA A 288 9.64 -12.85 -15.47
N THR A 289 9.39 -11.59 -15.13
CA THR A 289 8.37 -10.77 -15.78
C THR A 289 8.92 -10.03 -17.00
N ILE A 290 10.13 -9.49 -16.91
CA ILE A 290 10.75 -8.64 -17.94
C ILE A 290 11.30 -9.48 -19.09
N LYS A 291 12.01 -10.58 -18.79
CA LYS A 291 12.75 -11.37 -19.78
C LYS A 291 11.90 -11.94 -20.95
N PRO A 292 10.70 -12.47 -20.71
CA PRO A 292 9.85 -12.99 -21.80
C PRO A 292 9.13 -11.87 -22.57
N SER A 293 9.23 -10.61 -22.16
CA SER A 293 8.51 -9.50 -22.77
C SER A 293 9.10 -9.11 -24.11
N LYS A 294 8.22 -8.73 -25.06
CA LYS A 294 8.59 -8.13 -26.35
C LYS A 294 8.54 -6.59 -26.30
N ASN A 295 8.17 -6.00 -25.18
CA ASN A 295 8.17 -4.55 -25.01
C ASN A 295 9.61 -4.03 -25.02
N LYS A 296 9.90 -3.04 -25.85
CA LYS A 296 11.25 -2.50 -26.06
C LYS A 296 11.88 -1.99 -24.75
N VAL A 297 11.14 -1.22 -23.96
CA VAL A 297 11.61 -0.68 -22.67
C VAL A 297 12.01 -1.81 -21.73
N LEU A 298 11.15 -2.84 -21.60
CA LEU A 298 11.45 -3.98 -20.73
C LEU A 298 12.63 -4.80 -21.23
N THR A 299 12.82 -4.92 -22.55
CA THR A 299 13.99 -5.61 -23.13
C THR A 299 15.28 -4.88 -22.80
N GLU A 300 15.30 -3.55 -22.87
CA GLU A 300 16.46 -2.73 -22.48
C GLU A 300 16.74 -2.86 -20.99
N MET A 301 15.72 -2.80 -20.13
CA MET A 301 15.84 -3.01 -18.68
C MET A 301 16.41 -4.40 -18.33
N SER A 302 16.10 -5.44 -19.12
CA SER A 302 16.56 -6.81 -18.90
C SER A 302 18.09 -6.92 -18.85
N THR A 303 18.80 -6.15 -19.69
CA THR A 303 20.27 -6.16 -19.75
C THR A 303 20.88 -5.65 -18.43
N TYR A 304 20.37 -4.55 -17.90
CA TYR A 304 20.82 -3.99 -16.63
C TYR A 304 20.49 -4.94 -15.45
N LEU A 305 19.31 -5.52 -15.48
CA LEU A 305 18.88 -6.47 -14.45
C LEU A 305 19.79 -7.71 -14.37
N GLU A 306 20.21 -8.27 -15.53
CA GLU A 306 21.13 -9.41 -15.58
C GLU A 306 22.51 -9.07 -14.96
N GLN A 307 22.99 -7.83 -15.14
CA GLN A 307 24.24 -7.38 -14.52
C GLN A 307 24.13 -7.31 -13.01
N VAL A 308 23.02 -6.74 -12.48
CA VAL A 308 22.78 -6.62 -11.05
C VAL A 308 22.59 -7.99 -10.40
N ILE A 309 21.85 -8.92 -11.03
CA ILE A 309 21.69 -10.31 -10.54
C ILE A 309 23.06 -11.01 -10.43
N LYS A 310 23.98 -10.80 -11.38
CA LYS A 310 25.32 -11.38 -11.30
C LYS A 310 26.15 -10.78 -10.17
N ALA A 311 25.96 -9.51 -9.86
CA ALA A 311 26.67 -8.81 -8.80
C ALA A 311 26.19 -9.17 -7.37
N THR A 312 24.98 -9.73 -7.23
CA THR A 312 24.38 -10.16 -5.95
C THR A 312 24.60 -11.66 -5.63
N LYS A 313 25.63 -12.28 -6.25
CA LYS A 313 25.96 -13.70 -6.04
C LYS A 313 27.08 -13.88 -5.03
#